data_5c4ede3b72f2e4bd47c8a58423f096fc
#
_entry.id   5c4ede3b72f2e4bd47c8a58423f096fc
#
_cell.length_a   1.000
_cell.length_b   1.000
_cell.length_c   1.000
_cell.angle_alpha   90.00
_cell.angle_beta   90.00
_cell.angle_gamma   90.00
#
_symmetry.space_group_name_H-M   'P 1'
#
loop_
_entity.id
_entity.type
_entity.pdbx_description
1 polymer ?
#
loop_
_entity_poly.entity_id
_entity_poly.type
_entity_poly.pdbx_seq_one_letter_code
_entity_poly.pdbx_strand_id
1 'polypeptide(L)'
;MIAGEGIHAPMTPPLTLSSLPLFPLGSVLFPDGVLALRVFEVRYLDMVRKCHRTGAPFGVVALTQGQEVRQAGAPEERFNDIGTLAIIEQLETPQPGLVTLLCRGSQRFRITQRHHLQHGLWIADVDHV
;
A
#
# COMPACT_ATOMS: atom_id res chain seq x y z
N MET A 1 27.48 4.71 -21.61
CA MET A 1 27.60 4.37 -21.13
C MET A 1 27.20 4.02 -20.60
N ILE A 2 27.28 4.08 -20.79
CA ILE A 2 27.22 3.74 -20.28
C ILE A 2 26.87 3.26 -19.65
N ALA A 3 26.97 3.39 -19.82
CA ALA A 3 27.00 2.87 -19.22
C ALA A 3 26.72 2.39 -18.60
N GLY A 4 26.85 2.62 -18.83
CA GLY A 4 26.91 2.22 -18.19
C GLY A 4 26.35 1.84 -17.69
N GLU A 5 26.30 2.08 -18.03
CA GLU A 5 26.09 1.81 -17.57
C GLU A 5 25.58 1.15 -16.86
N GLY A 6 25.63 1.08 -17.05
CA GLY A 6 25.46 0.56 -16.36
C GLY A 6 25.01 0.01 -15.74
N ILE A 7 25.09 0.07 -15.92
CA ILE A 7 25.06 -0.43 -15.27
C ILE A 7 24.77 -0.64 -14.28
N HIS A 8 24.58 -0.45 -14.26
CA HIS A 8 24.40 -0.67 -13.27
C HIS A 8 23.82 -1.26 -12.52
N ALA A 9 24.11 -1.17 -12.80
CA ALA A 9 23.62 -1.94 -12.00
C ALA A 9 23.02 -2.18 -11.14
N PRO A 10 22.60 -2.66 -10.89
CA PRO A 10 21.34 -2.76 -10.27
C PRO A 10 21.37 -2.66 -8.80
N MET A 11 21.95 -1.69 -8.37
CA MET A 11 21.74 -1.35 -6.99
C MET A 11 20.33 -0.86 -6.85
N THR A 12 19.55 -1.53 -6.00
CA THR A 12 18.27 -0.98 -5.58
C THR A 12 18.56 0.29 -4.81
N PRO A 13 18.14 1.45 -5.30
CA PRO A 13 18.37 2.67 -4.55
C PRO A 13 17.64 2.61 -3.21
N PRO A 14 18.06 3.35 -2.21
CA PRO A 14 17.31 3.45 -0.95
C PRO A 14 15.88 3.87 -1.26
N LEU A 15 14.92 3.20 -0.62
CA LEU A 15 13.52 3.54 -0.79
C LEU A 15 13.23 4.86 -0.07
N THR A 16 12.74 5.84 -0.82
CA THR A 16 12.19 7.08 -0.28
C THR A 16 11.01 7.44 -1.15
N LEU A 17 9.82 7.40 -0.59
CA LEU A 17 8.59 7.70 -1.30
C LEU A 17 7.79 8.73 -0.53
N SER A 18 7.15 9.63 -1.28
CA SER A 18 6.24 10.62 -0.73
C SER A 18 4.81 10.26 -1.06
N SER A 19 3.91 10.53 -0.13
CA SER A 19 2.47 10.37 -0.33
C SER A 19 2.08 8.95 -0.76
N LEU A 20 2.75 7.95 -0.19
CA LEU A 20 2.41 6.55 -0.44
C LEU A 20 1.02 6.27 0.15
N PRO A 21 0.04 5.80 -0.64
CA PRO A 21 -1.24 5.43 -0.07
C PRO A 21 -1.08 4.19 0.80
N LEU A 22 -1.77 4.18 1.94
CA LEU A 22 -1.68 3.10 2.90
C LEU A 22 -3.00 2.30 2.93
N PHE A 23 -2.85 1.02 3.19
CA PHE A 23 -3.99 0.12 3.39
C PHE A 23 -3.79 -0.63 4.70
N PRO A 24 -4.39 -0.14 5.81
CA PRO A 24 -4.28 -0.82 7.10
C PRO A 24 -5.08 -2.12 7.08
N LEU A 25 -4.45 -3.20 7.53
CA LEU A 25 -5.06 -4.54 7.54
C LEU A 25 -4.85 -5.19 8.90
N GLY A 26 -5.72 -6.14 9.23
CA GLY A 26 -5.59 -6.95 10.44
C GLY A 26 -4.51 -8.02 10.34
N SER A 27 -3.89 -8.18 9.18
CA SER A 27 -2.85 -9.17 8.95
C SER A 27 -1.56 -8.50 8.48
N VAL A 28 -0.48 -9.29 8.41
CA VAL A 28 0.84 -8.81 8.02
C VAL A 28 1.18 -9.34 6.64
N LEU A 29 1.70 -8.45 5.78
CA LEU A 29 2.25 -8.84 4.48
C LEU A 29 3.77 -8.88 4.60
N PHE A 30 4.37 -10.00 4.21
CA PHE A 30 5.83 -10.14 4.19
C PHE A 30 6.36 -9.89 2.77
N PRO A 31 7.64 -9.47 2.64
CA PRO A 31 8.29 -9.46 1.33
C PRO A 31 8.14 -10.82 0.65
N ASP A 32 7.84 -10.81 -0.65
CA ASP A 32 7.55 -11.98 -1.48
C ASP A 32 6.28 -12.73 -1.09
N GLY A 33 5.58 -12.31 -0.05
CA GLY A 33 4.30 -12.89 0.32
C GLY A 33 3.20 -12.49 -0.67
N VAL A 34 2.12 -13.26 -0.66
CA VAL A 34 0.95 -13.04 -1.52
C VAL A 34 -0.22 -12.64 -0.65
N LEU A 35 -0.97 -11.64 -1.11
CA LEU A 35 -2.13 -11.12 -0.39
C LEU A 35 -3.31 -10.98 -1.36
N ALA A 36 -4.43 -11.63 -1.02
CA ALA A 36 -5.67 -11.46 -1.75
C ALA A 36 -6.57 -10.51 -0.96
N LEU A 37 -7.11 -9.51 -1.64
CA LEU A 37 -7.96 -8.49 -1.01
C LEU A 37 -9.26 -8.33 -1.76
N ARG A 38 -10.32 -8.05 -1.00
CA ARG A 38 -11.60 -7.58 -1.53
C ARG A 38 -11.77 -6.12 -1.11
N VAL A 39 -11.90 -5.25 -2.08
CA VAL A 39 -11.95 -3.80 -1.85
C VAL A 39 -13.32 -3.28 -2.26
N PHE A 40 -14.04 -2.66 -1.33
CA PHE A 40 -15.36 -2.10 -1.59
C PHE A 40 -15.57 -0.72 -0.98
N GLU A 41 -14.65 -0.25 -0.13
CA GLU A 41 -14.77 1.10 0.42
C GLU A 41 -14.30 2.14 -0.58
N VAL A 42 -15.07 3.21 -0.69
CA VAL A 42 -14.78 4.29 -1.64
C VAL A 42 -13.38 4.84 -1.48
N ARG A 43 -12.91 4.99 -0.23
CA ARG A 43 -11.57 5.54 0.03
C ARG A 43 -10.45 4.72 -0.60
N TYR A 44 -10.67 3.44 -0.90
CA TYR A 44 -9.65 2.57 -1.49
C TYR A 44 -9.86 2.25 -2.95
N LEU A 45 -11.10 2.32 -3.46
CA LEU A 45 -11.41 1.89 -4.83
C LEU A 45 -10.59 2.65 -5.87
N ASP A 46 -10.58 3.98 -5.80
CA ASP A 46 -9.83 4.79 -6.75
C ASP A 46 -8.34 4.60 -6.58
N MET A 47 -7.90 4.47 -5.33
CA MET A 47 -6.48 4.29 -5.02
C MET A 47 -5.93 3.01 -5.64
N VAL A 48 -6.61 1.87 -5.44
CA VAL A 48 -6.10 0.60 -5.96
C VAL A 48 -6.18 0.53 -7.49
N ARG A 49 -7.22 1.13 -8.09
CA ARG A 49 -7.32 1.20 -9.55
C ARG A 49 -6.18 2.02 -10.13
N LYS A 50 -5.86 3.15 -9.51
CA LYS A 50 -4.75 3.98 -9.96
C LYS A 50 -3.42 3.27 -9.82
N CYS A 51 -3.18 2.61 -8.69
CA CYS A 51 -1.96 1.84 -8.48
C CYS A 51 -1.80 0.74 -9.52
N HIS A 52 -2.88 0.02 -9.82
CA HIS A 52 -2.86 -1.02 -10.85
C HIS A 52 -2.55 -0.44 -12.23
N ARG A 53 -3.22 0.65 -12.60
CA ARG A 53 -3.05 1.27 -13.92
C ARG A 53 -1.64 1.81 -14.13
N THR A 54 -1.03 2.36 -13.09
CA THR A 54 0.28 3.00 -13.19
C THR A 54 1.44 2.09 -12.81
N GLY A 55 1.16 0.91 -12.28
CA GLY A 55 2.19 0.02 -11.75
C GLY A 55 2.79 0.47 -10.43
N ALA A 56 2.19 1.47 -9.78
CA ALA A 56 2.69 1.98 -8.51
C ALA A 56 2.29 1.08 -7.35
N PRO A 57 3.11 1.01 -6.29
CA PRO A 57 2.75 0.25 -5.09
C PRO A 57 1.83 1.04 -4.18
N PHE A 58 1.20 0.32 -3.24
CA PHE A 58 0.63 0.93 -2.04
C PHE A 58 1.26 0.25 -0.82
N GLY A 59 1.10 0.84 0.35
CA GLY A 59 1.71 0.32 1.57
C GLY A 59 0.70 -0.44 2.41
N VAL A 60 1.02 -1.68 2.76
CA VAL A 60 0.23 -2.47 3.71
C VAL A 60 0.84 -2.32 5.08
N VAL A 61 0.02 -1.91 6.05
CA VAL A 61 0.43 -1.73 7.45
C VAL A 61 -0.53 -2.51 8.36
N ALA A 62 0.01 -3.05 9.44
CA ALA A 62 -0.77 -3.85 10.38
C ALA A 62 -1.52 -2.95 11.35
N LEU A 63 -2.83 -3.13 11.46
CA LEU A 63 -3.65 -2.41 12.43
C LEU A 63 -3.24 -2.79 13.85
N THR A 64 -3.10 -1.78 14.69
CA THR A 64 -2.93 -1.97 16.14
C THR A 64 -4.20 -1.54 16.88
N GLN A 65 -5.04 -0.75 16.24
CA GLN A 65 -6.34 -0.32 16.77
C GLN A 65 -7.27 0.00 15.62
N GLY A 66 -8.55 -0.35 15.75
CA GLY A 66 -9.56 -0.11 14.73
C GLY A 66 -9.81 -1.36 13.91
N GLN A 67 -10.61 -1.19 12.86
CA GLN A 67 -11.03 -2.27 11.97
C GLN A 67 -10.68 -1.94 10.53
N GLU A 68 -10.55 -2.98 9.71
CA GLU A 68 -10.27 -2.80 8.29
C GLU A 68 -11.39 -2.05 7.59
N VAL A 69 -12.62 -2.27 7.99
CA VAL A 69 -13.78 -1.54 7.48
C VAL A 69 -14.12 -0.44 8.47
N ARG A 70 -14.07 0.81 7.99
CA ARG A 70 -14.35 1.96 8.83
C ARG A 70 -15.83 2.06 9.16
N GLN A 71 -16.13 2.27 10.42
CA GLN A 71 -17.51 2.45 10.90
C GLN A 71 -17.71 3.87 11.41
N ALA A 72 -18.91 4.40 11.18
CA ALA A 72 -19.25 5.73 11.66
C ALA A 72 -19.16 5.78 13.19
N GLY A 73 -18.52 6.84 13.71
CA GLY A 73 -18.36 7.02 15.14
C GLY A 73 -17.28 6.19 15.80
N ALA A 74 -16.61 5.30 15.03
CA ALA A 74 -15.49 4.53 15.55
C ALA A 74 -14.27 5.42 15.73
N PRO A 75 -13.36 5.08 16.68
CA PRO A 75 -12.09 5.77 16.77
C PRO A 75 -11.29 5.64 15.48
N GLU A 76 -10.43 6.62 15.22
CA GLU A 76 -9.51 6.57 14.11
C GLU A 76 -8.61 5.34 14.24
N GLU A 77 -8.34 4.64 13.13
CA GLU A 77 -7.50 3.46 13.18
C GLU A 77 -6.04 3.83 13.47
N ARG A 78 -5.34 2.91 14.13
CA ARG A 78 -3.92 3.01 14.42
C ARG A 78 -3.20 1.80 13.84
N PHE A 79 -1.98 1.99 13.40
CA PHE A 79 -1.21 0.94 12.75
C PHE A 79 0.28 1.14 12.99
N ASN A 80 1.05 0.09 12.70
CA ASN A 80 2.50 0.11 12.87
C ASN A 80 3.17 1.09 11.91
N ASP A 81 4.35 1.58 12.30
CA ASP A 81 5.14 2.46 11.46
C ASP A 81 5.91 1.71 10.37
N ILE A 82 6.04 0.41 10.51
CA ILE A 82 6.72 -0.43 9.53
C ILE A 82 5.69 -1.24 8.78
N GLY A 83 5.76 -1.20 7.45
CA GLY A 83 4.88 -1.95 6.59
C GLY A 83 5.63 -2.56 5.42
N THR A 84 4.88 -3.06 4.45
CA THR A 84 5.43 -3.69 3.24
C THR A 84 4.73 -3.12 2.03
N LEU A 85 5.51 -2.75 1.02
CA LEU A 85 4.95 -2.32 -0.27
C LEU A 85 4.24 -3.50 -0.93
N ALA A 86 3.07 -3.25 -1.45
CA ALA A 86 2.27 -4.24 -2.18
C ALA A 86 2.18 -3.84 -3.65
N ILE A 87 2.50 -4.78 -4.52
CA ILE A 87 2.38 -4.62 -5.96
C ILE A 87 1.17 -5.41 -6.41
N ILE A 88 0.26 -4.77 -7.13
CA ILE A 88 -0.95 -5.43 -7.63
C ILE A 88 -0.57 -6.23 -8.86
N GLU A 89 -0.74 -7.56 -8.79
CA GLU A 89 -0.49 -8.44 -9.92
C GLU A 89 -1.75 -8.69 -10.73
N GLN A 90 -2.91 -8.74 -10.08
CA GLN A 90 -4.19 -8.93 -10.74
C GLN A 90 -5.24 -8.05 -10.09
N LEU A 91 -6.12 -7.50 -10.91
CA LEU A 91 -7.26 -6.72 -10.45
C LEU A 91 -8.47 -7.12 -11.27
N GLU A 92 -9.57 -7.47 -10.60
CA GLU A 92 -10.84 -7.80 -11.24
C GLU A 92 -11.97 -7.03 -10.58
N THR A 93 -13.02 -6.80 -11.35
CA THR A 93 -14.22 -6.13 -10.85
C THR A 93 -15.40 -7.09 -11.06
N PRO A 94 -15.61 -8.04 -10.12
CA PRO A 94 -16.67 -9.05 -10.28
C PRO A 94 -18.07 -8.44 -10.34
N GLN A 95 -18.24 -7.27 -9.72
CA GLN A 95 -19.50 -6.53 -9.78
C GLN A 95 -19.21 -5.06 -9.50
N PRO A 96 -20.13 -4.14 -9.86
CA PRO A 96 -19.91 -2.72 -9.59
C PRO A 96 -19.63 -2.47 -8.11
N GLY A 97 -18.63 -1.63 -7.84
CA GLY A 97 -18.26 -1.26 -6.47
C GLY A 97 -17.43 -2.29 -5.72
N LEU A 98 -17.11 -3.42 -6.33
CA LEU A 98 -16.26 -4.45 -5.72
C LEU A 98 -15.06 -4.74 -6.61
N VAL A 99 -13.87 -4.61 -6.05
CA VAL A 99 -12.61 -4.94 -6.72
C VAL A 99 -11.93 -6.06 -5.92
N THR A 100 -11.44 -7.06 -6.65
CA THR A 100 -10.62 -8.11 -6.04
C THR A 100 -9.19 -7.96 -6.55
N LEU A 101 -8.24 -8.08 -5.63
CA LEU A 101 -6.82 -7.90 -5.93
C LEU A 101 -6.05 -9.15 -5.54
N LEU A 102 -5.01 -9.44 -6.35
CA LEU A 102 -3.94 -10.31 -5.93
C LEU A 102 -2.67 -9.48 -5.92
N CYS A 103 -2.03 -9.40 -4.75
CA CYS A 103 -0.87 -8.56 -4.53
C CYS A 103 0.32 -9.38 -4.10
N ARG A 104 1.52 -8.88 -4.42
CA ARG A 104 2.77 -9.45 -3.93
C ARG A 104 3.49 -8.42 -3.08
N GLY A 105 4.01 -8.87 -1.92
CA GLY A 105 4.83 -8.04 -1.06
C GLY A 105 6.19 -7.78 -1.72
N SER A 106 6.65 -6.54 -1.60
CA SER A 106 7.93 -6.09 -2.11
C SER A 106 8.81 -5.70 -0.93
N GLN A 107 9.32 -4.47 -0.91
CA GLN A 107 10.21 -3.99 0.13
C GLN A 107 9.45 -3.60 1.38
N ARG A 108 10.10 -3.71 2.53
CA ARG A 108 9.62 -3.09 3.76
C ARG A 108 9.92 -1.61 3.75
N PHE A 109 9.09 -0.85 4.44
CA PHE A 109 9.27 0.58 4.60
C PHE A 109 9.01 0.99 6.04
N ARG A 110 9.54 2.17 6.40
CA ARG A 110 9.26 2.83 7.67
C ARG A 110 8.55 4.15 7.38
N ILE A 111 7.45 4.40 8.06
CA ILE A 111 6.74 5.67 7.97
C ILE A 111 7.53 6.72 8.71
N THR A 112 7.84 7.82 8.02
CA THR A 112 8.47 9.00 8.65
C THR A 112 7.44 10.07 8.93
N GLN A 113 6.37 10.15 8.13
CA GLN A 113 5.30 11.12 8.34
C GLN A 113 4.02 10.55 7.75
N ARG A 114 2.90 10.71 8.45
CA ARG A 114 1.61 10.20 7.98
C ARG A 114 0.59 11.31 7.97
N HIS A 115 -0.33 11.24 7.01
CA HIS A 115 -1.41 12.20 6.85
C HIS A 115 -2.71 11.47 6.60
N HIS A 116 -3.76 11.88 7.28
CA HIS A 116 -5.10 11.32 7.10
C HIS A 116 -5.89 12.27 6.22
N LEU A 117 -6.21 11.87 5.01
CA LEU A 117 -6.97 12.69 4.08
C LEU A 117 -8.43 12.77 4.51
N GLN A 118 -9.11 13.82 4.06
CA GLN A 118 -10.46 14.12 4.47
C GLN A 118 -11.45 12.97 4.19
N HIS A 119 -11.28 12.27 3.06
CA HIS A 119 -12.15 11.15 2.70
C HIS A 119 -11.76 9.82 3.37
N GLY A 120 -10.76 9.84 4.23
CA GLY A 120 -10.40 8.69 5.06
C GLY A 120 -9.20 7.88 4.63
N LEU A 121 -8.61 8.16 3.49
CA LEU A 121 -7.39 7.48 3.04
C LEU A 121 -6.18 8.03 3.80
N TRP A 122 -5.35 7.11 4.32
CA TRP A 122 -4.06 7.49 4.86
C TRP A 122 -3.02 7.53 3.76
N ILE A 123 -2.15 8.54 3.81
CA ILE A 123 -0.94 8.61 2.99
C ILE A 123 0.25 8.83 3.90
N ALA A 124 1.43 8.45 3.44
CA ALA A 124 2.63 8.55 4.25
C ALA A 124 3.86 8.83 3.40
N ASP A 125 4.81 9.53 4.02
CA ASP A 125 6.16 9.58 3.52
C ASP A 125 6.92 8.44 4.19
N VAL A 126 7.71 7.70 3.42
CA VAL A 126 8.33 6.48 3.90
C VAL A 126 9.78 6.38 3.44
N ASP A 127 10.57 5.68 4.25
CA ASP A 127 11.95 5.34 3.96
C ASP A 127 12.13 3.82 3.95
N HIS A 128 13.24 3.38 3.42
CA HIS A 128 13.66 1.99 3.50
C HIS A 128 13.94 1.61 4.95
N VAL A 129 13.56 0.40 5.31
CA VAL A 129 13.88 -0.15 6.64
C VAL A 129 15.32 -0.63 6.68
#